data_62e958a5b30430a85e8989d00fa23818
#
_entry.id   62e958a5b30430a85e8989d00fa23818
#
_cell.length_a   1.000
_cell.length_b   1.000
_cell.length_c   1.000
_cell.angle_alpha   90.00
_cell.angle_beta   90.00
_cell.angle_gamma   90.00
#
_symmetry.space_group_name_H-M   'P 1'
#
loop_
_entity.id
_entity.type
_entity.pdbx_description
1 polymer ?
#
loop_
_entity_poly.entity_id
_entity_poly.type
_entity_poly.pdbx_seq_one_letter_code
_entity_poly.pdbx_strand_id
1 'polypeptide(L)'
;MSLQYEPHASALERYRGTSGWLEVSKLTAEAVGRAEDFLLVAACDAEGQHLPPDVAAKLFSLRGSVTGAAVGEVPPVLAQIRDELRGFRLQDLQERNEEFFEEESDKLERWAEDVKFGLERELRELDTQIKAAKKTSKSAVALAEKLEAQKQIKALESKRN
;
A
#
# COMPACT_ATOMS: atom_id res chain seq x y z
N MET A 1 33.20 14.09 -13.79
CA MET A 1 32.05 14.99 -13.97
C MET A 1 32.25 16.22 -13.14
N SER A 2 31.94 17.42 -13.62
CA SER A 2 31.94 18.66 -12.84
C SER A 2 30.50 19.11 -12.66
N LEU A 3 30.09 19.40 -11.43
CA LEU A 3 28.77 19.94 -11.10
C LEU A 3 28.85 21.46 -11.00
N GLN A 4 27.83 22.14 -11.52
CA GLN A 4 27.74 23.60 -11.45
C GLN A 4 26.94 24.00 -10.19
N TYR A 5 27.57 24.80 -9.32
CA TYR A 5 26.86 25.33 -8.16
C TYR A 5 25.82 26.37 -8.60
N GLU A 6 24.59 26.19 -8.09
CA GLU A 6 23.49 27.12 -8.29
C GLU A 6 23.25 27.94 -7.00
N PRO A 7 23.09 29.29 -7.08
CA PRO A 7 22.96 30.15 -5.88
C PRO A 7 21.80 29.79 -4.95
N HIS A 8 20.79 29.08 -5.47
CA HIS A 8 19.62 28.62 -4.68
C HIS A 8 19.88 27.35 -3.87
N ALA A 9 21.03 26.70 -4.05
CA ALA A 9 21.39 25.48 -3.35
C ALA A 9 22.25 25.76 -2.09
N SER A 10 21.79 26.62 -1.19
CA SER A 10 22.54 27.05 0.02
C SER A 10 23.06 25.88 0.87
N ALA A 11 22.33 24.77 0.93
CA ALA A 11 22.79 23.55 1.63
C ALA A 11 24.06 22.94 1.01
N LEU A 12 24.39 23.26 -0.24
CA LEU A 12 25.57 22.76 -0.96
C LEU A 12 26.76 23.73 -0.90
N GLU A 13 26.59 24.92 -0.33
CA GLU A 13 27.64 25.94 -0.29
C GLU A 13 28.92 25.42 0.37
N ARG A 14 28.80 24.66 1.45
CA ARG A 14 29.97 24.08 2.16
C ARG A 14 30.74 23.04 1.34
N TYR A 15 30.13 22.48 0.29
CA TYR A 15 30.76 21.49 -0.60
C TYR A 15 31.31 22.10 -1.88
N ARG A 16 31.26 23.45 -2.00
CA ARG A 16 31.80 24.16 -3.15
C ARG A 16 33.30 24.00 -3.22
N GLY A 17 33.81 23.57 -4.39
CA GLY A 17 35.23 23.32 -4.63
C GLY A 17 35.73 21.99 -4.03
N THR A 18 34.87 21.17 -3.45
CA THR A 18 35.23 19.83 -3.02
C THR A 18 35.04 18.80 -4.15
N SER A 19 35.63 17.62 -3.97
CA SER A 19 35.43 16.46 -4.83
C SER A 19 34.91 15.26 -4.04
N GLY A 20 34.38 14.28 -4.72
CA GLY A 20 33.83 13.09 -4.08
C GLY A 20 33.23 12.14 -5.10
N TRP A 21 32.46 11.20 -4.60
CA TRP A 21 31.82 10.16 -5.39
C TRP A 21 30.31 10.20 -5.20
N LEU A 22 29.61 10.05 -6.32
CA LEU A 22 28.16 9.97 -6.37
C LEU A 22 27.78 8.74 -7.20
N GLU A 23 26.98 7.86 -6.61
CA GLU A 23 26.39 6.69 -7.26
C GLU A 23 24.88 6.84 -7.30
N VAL A 24 24.29 6.54 -8.43
CA VAL A 24 22.84 6.50 -8.59
C VAL A 24 22.45 5.08 -8.98
N SER A 25 21.57 4.48 -8.20
CA SER A 25 21.04 3.15 -8.45
C SER A 25 19.52 3.16 -8.44
N LYS A 26 18.93 2.20 -9.13
CA LYS A 26 17.50 2.00 -9.18
C LYS A 26 17.12 0.80 -8.31
N LEU A 27 16.15 0.99 -7.41
CA LEU A 27 15.47 -0.06 -6.70
C LEU A 27 14.06 -0.20 -7.28
N THR A 28 13.72 -1.38 -7.78
CA THR A 28 12.35 -1.71 -8.18
C THR A 28 11.75 -2.62 -7.11
N ALA A 29 10.62 -2.20 -6.52
CA ALA A 29 9.83 -3.03 -5.61
C ALA A 29 8.57 -3.48 -6.36
N GLU A 30 8.37 -4.80 -6.42
CA GLU A 30 7.19 -5.39 -7.05
C GLU A 30 6.26 -5.91 -5.96
N ALA A 31 5.02 -5.44 -5.97
CA ALA A 31 3.92 -5.97 -5.19
C ALA A 31 2.77 -6.34 -6.12
N VAL A 32 1.85 -7.18 -5.67
CA VAL A 32 0.75 -7.75 -6.47
C VAL A 32 0.17 -6.78 -7.50
N GLY A 33 0.63 -6.89 -8.75
CA GLY A 33 0.15 -6.12 -9.90
C GLY A 33 0.68 -4.68 -10.03
N ARG A 34 1.61 -4.26 -9.18
CA ARG A 34 2.25 -2.93 -9.25
C ARG A 34 3.75 -3.02 -9.03
N ALA A 35 4.51 -2.24 -9.80
CA ALA A 35 5.93 -2.03 -9.59
C ALA A 35 6.18 -0.56 -9.26
N GLU A 36 6.94 -0.29 -8.21
CA GLU A 36 7.39 1.05 -7.84
C GLU A 36 8.91 1.15 -8.00
N ASP A 37 9.36 2.20 -8.68
CA ASP A 37 10.77 2.47 -8.93
C ASP A 37 11.26 3.59 -8.02
N PHE A 38 12.38 3.36 -7.35
CA PHE A 38 13.04 4.32 -6.49
C PHE A 38 14.46 4.57 -6.97
N LEU A 39 14.88 5.84 -6.99
CA LEU A 39 16.26 6.21 -7.19
C LEU A 39 16.95 6.34 -5.83
N LEU A 40 18.02 5.57 -5.66
CA LEU A 40 18.91 5.65 -4.52
C LEU A 40 20.16 6.42 -4.93
N VAL A 41 20.44 7.51 -4.22
CA VAL A 41 21.59 8.37 -4.50
C VAL A 41 22.54 8.29 -3.32
N ALA A 42 23.63 7.53 -3.50
CA ALA A 42 24.70 7.41 -2.51
C ALA A 42 25.82 8.40 -2.83
N ALA A 43 26.36 9.08 -1.82
CA ALA A 43 27.47 10.00 -2.01
C ALA A 43 28.43 9.98 -0.83
N CYS A 44 29.71 10.16 -1.15
CA CYS A 44 30.77 10.41 -0.17
C CYS A 44 31.74 11.46 -0.70
N ASP A 45 32.47 12.13 0.20
CA ASP A 45 33.56 13.02 -0.17
C ASP A 45 34.82 12.26 -0.60
N ALA A 46 35.87 12.99 -0.91
CA ALA A 46 37.16 12.42 -1.34
C ALA A 46 37.83 11.57 -0.25
N GLU A 47 37.57 11.84 1.01
CA GLU A 47 38.04 11.14 2.19
C GLU A 47 37.19 9.89 2.53
N GLY A 48 36.11 9.65 1.78
CA GLY A 48 35.18 8.55 1.99
C GLY A 48 34.13 8.81 3.09
N GLN A 49 33.95 10.06 3.51
CA GLN A 49 32.92 10.42 4.48
C GLN A 49 31.53 10.44 3.82
N HIS A 50 30.59 9.79 4.47
CA HIS A 50 29.21 9.75 4.00
C HIS A 50 28.57 11.16 3.94
N LEU A 51 28.00 11.52 2.82
CA LEU A 51 27.19 12.72 2.68
C LEU A 51 25.72 12.40 3.00
N PRO A 52 25.02 13.28 3.73
CA PRO A 52 23.60 13.10 4.03
C PRO A 52 22.76 12.87 2.78
N PRO A 53 21.70 12.04 2.83
CA PRO A 53 20.90 11.69 1.66
C PRO A 53 20.25 12.90 0.97
N ASP A 54 19.86 13.92 1.72
CA ASP A 54 19.31 15.17 1.20
C ASP A 54 20.35 15.99 0.41
N VAL A 55 21.61 15.94 0.86
CA VAL A 55 22.75 16.54 0.15
C VAL A 55 23.05 15.78 -1.13
N ALA A 56 23.10 14.43 -1.06
CA ALA A 56 23.32 13.58 -2.22
C ALA A 56 22.25 13.79 -3.30
N ALA A 57 20.98 13.85 -2.91
CA ALA A 57 19.87 14.13 -3.81
C ALA A 57 19.97 15.51 -4.46
N LYS A 58 20.36 16.55 -3.70
CA LYS A 58 20.60 17.90 -4.23
C LYS A 58 21.78 17.93 -5.19
N LEU A 59 22.89 17.24 -4.89
CA LEU A 59 24.03 17.12 -5.80
C LEU A 59 23.62 16.46 -7.13
N PHE A 60 22.80 15.41 -7.07
CA PHE A 60 22.26 14.74 -8.25
C PHE A 60 21.38 15.66 -9.11
N SER A 61 20.68 16.61 -8.49
CA SER A 61 19.81 17.57 -9.22
C SER A 61 20.54 18.71 -9.88
N LEU A 62 21.84 18.91 -9.59
CA LEU A 62 22.62 19.97 -10.19
C LEU A 62 22.94 19.68 -11.68
N ARG A 63 23.08 20.73 -12.44
CA ARG A 63 23.63 20.62 -13.80
C ARG A 63 25.08 20.18 -13.74
N GLY A 64 25.41 19.20 -14.56
CA GLY A 64 26.76 18.66 -14.63
C GLY A 64 27.30 18.58 -16.05
N SER A 65 28.60 18.68 -16.19
CA SER A 65 29.30 18.42 -17.44
C SER A 65 30.28 17.27 -17.26
N VAL A 66 30.36 16.39 -18.27
CA VAL A 66 31.34 15.31 -18.28
C VAL A 66 32.71 15.89 -18.69
N THR A 67 33.66 15.88 -17.76
CA THR A 67 35.00 16.47 -17.97
C THR A 67 36.07 15.45 -18.25
N GLY A 68 35.77 14.15 -18.19
CA GLY A 68 36.71 13.05 -18.48
C GLY A 68 36.26 11.74 -17.85
N ALA A 69 37.12 10.73 -17.90
CA ALA A 69 36.92 9.48 -17.18
C ALA A 69 37.05 9.70 -15.66
N ALA A 70 36.43 8.84 -14.86
CA ALA A 70 36.61 8.84 -13.42
C ALA A 70 38.09 8.61 -13.07
N VAL A 71 38.62 9.45 -12.21
CA VAL A 71 40.01 9.36 -11.74
C VAL A 71 39.99 8.76 -10.34
N GLY A 72 40.55 7.56 -10.19
CA GLY A 72 40.67 6.87 -8.93
C GLY A 72 39.76 5.64 -8.78
N GLU A 73 40.00 4.91 -7.74
CA GLU A 73 39.26 3.71 -7.36
C GLU A 73 38.00 4.11 -6.59
N VAL A 74 36.85 3.47 -6.90
CA VAL A 74 35.59 3.76 -6.23
C VAL A 74 35.70 3.32 -4.75
N PRO A 75 35.46 4.21 -3.78
CA PRO A 75 35.57 3.85 -2.39
C PRO A 75 34.56 2.76 -1.99
N PRO A 76 34.97 1.72 -1.26
CA PRO A 76 34.07 0.66 -0.81
C PRO A 76 32.89 1.15 0.04
N VAL A 77 33.08 2.26 0.75
CA VAL A 77 32.04 2.91 1.56
C VAL A 77 30.81 3.31 0.73
N LEU A 78 30.98 3.62 -0.56
CA LEU A 78 29.86 3.98 -1.42
C LEU A 78 28.87 2.83 -1.58
N ALA A 79 29.36 1.59 -1.69
CA ALA A 79 28.51 0.40 -1.73
C ALA A 79 27.77 0.19 -0.38
N GLN A 80 28.44 0.44 0.74
CA GLN A 80 27.81 0.36 2.06
C GLN A 80 26.67 1.37 2.20
N ILE A 81 26.92 2.63 1.82
CA ILE A 81 25.91 3.70 1.84
C ILE A 81 24.70 3.32 0.97
N ARG A 82 24.93 2.81 -0.24
CA ARG A 82 23.87 2.34 -1.13
C ARG A 82 23.04 1.23 -0.48
N ASP A 83 23.70 0.24 0.14
CA ASP A 83 23.03 -0.90 0.75
C ASP A 83 22.23 -0.49 2.00
N GLU A 84 22.73 0.48 2.78
CA GLU A 84 21.98 1.11 3.89
C GLU A 84 20.74 1.84 3.38
N LEU A 85 20.87 2.68 2.35
CA LEU A 85 19.74 3.39 1.73
C LEU A 85 18.69 2.42 1.19
N ARG A 86 19.14 1.31 0.59
CA ARG A 86 18.27 0.23 0.15
C ARG A 86 17.51 -0.41 1.33
N GLY A 87 18.21 -0.69 2.42
CA GLY A 87 17.61 -1.24 3.64
C GLY A 87 16.52 -0.35 4.21
N PHE A 88 16.81 0.94 4.38
CA PHE A 88 15.83 1.94 4.83
C PHE A 88 14.61 2.02 3.92
N ARG A 89 14.82 2.00 2.59
CA ARG A 89 13.69 2.07 1.65
C ARG A 89 12.82 0.81 1.70
N LEU A 90 13.42 -0.37 1.85
CA LEU A 90 12.68 -1.62 1.98
C LEU A 90 11.87 -1.67 3.28
N GLN A 91 12.44 -1.19 4.37
CA GLN A 91 11.74 -1.09 5.65
C GLN A 91 10.53 -0.11 5.57
N ASP A 92 10.72 1.08 5.00
CA ASP A 92 9.66 2.06 4.75
C ASP A 92 8.50 1.47 3.90
N LEU A 93 8.86 0.68 2.88
CA LEU A 93 7.88 -0.03 2.05
C LEU A 93 7.12 -1.11 2.83
N GLN A 94 7.82 -1.85 3.70
CA GLN A 94 7.21 -2.88 4.51
C GLN A 94 6.24 -2.28 5.52
N GLU A 95 6.63 -1.24 6.27
CA GLU A 95 5.78 -0.54 7.23
C GLU A 95 4.51 0.00 6.55
N ARG A 96 4.65 0.64 5.38
CA ARG A 96 3.52 1.13 4.60
C ARG A 96 2.58 0.01 4.12
N ASN A 97 3.14 -1.14 3.74
CA ASN A 97 2.34 -2.28 3.30
C ASN A 97 1.62 -2.96 4.47
N GLU A 98 2.22 -3.03 5.66
CA GLU A 98 1.61 -3.54 6.88
C GLU A 98 0.41 -2.66 7.27
N GLU A 99 0.58 -1.33 7.31
CA GLU A 99 -0.50 -0.38 7.60
C GLU A 99 -1.66 -0.52 6.61
N PHE A 100 -1.36 -0.60 5.31
CA PHE A 100 -2.37 -0.82 4.29
C PHE A 100 -3.12 -2.15 4.46
N PHE A 101 -2.40 -3.22 4.81
CA PHE A 101 -2.99 -4.53 5.04
C PHE A 101 -3.93 -4.52 6.25
N GLU A 102 -3.54 -3.86 7.35
CA GLU A 102 -4.38 -3.71 8.53
C GLU A 102 -5.67 -2.94 8.22
N GLU A 103 -5.57 -1.81 7.50
CA GLU A 103 -6.75 -1.03 7.09
C GLU A 103 -7.71 -1.83 6.20
N GLU A 104 -7.21 -2.59 5.24
CA GLU A 104 -8.04 -3.41 4.35
C GLU A 104 -8.66 -4.61 5.10
N SER A 105 -7.94 -5.23 6.04
CA SER A 105 -8.47 -6.26 6.92
C SER A 105 -9.63 -5.75 7.77
N ASP A 106 -9.48 -4.59 8.38
CA ASP A 106 -10.52 -3.94 9.19
C ASP A 106 -11.78 -3.60 8.36
N LYS A 107 -11.59 -3.19 7.09
CA LYS A 107 -12.71 -2.95 6.17
C LYS A 107 -13.46 -4.23 5.84
N LEU A 108 -12.72 -5.32 5.60
CA LEU A 108 -13.31 -6.63 5.30
C LEU A 108 -14.07 -7.20 6.51
N GLU A 109 -13.52 -7.08 7.71
CA GLU A 109 -14.20 -7.52 8.94
C GLU A 109 -15.51 -6.75 9.14
N ARG A 110 -15.49 -5.43 9.04
CA ARG A 110 -16.71 -4.60 9.15
C ARG A 110 -17.75 -4.96 8.09
N TRP A 111 -17.33 -5.16 6.85
CA TRP A 111 -18.21 -5.60 5.79
C TRP A 111 -18.82 -6.97 6.08
N ALA A 112 -18.03 -7.93 6.57
CA ALA A 112 -18.50 -9.27 6.93
C ALA A 112 -19.53 -9.22 8.07
N GLU A 113 -19.31 -8.37 9.09
CA GLU A 113 -20.27 -8.15 10.18
C GLU A 113 -21.57 -7.53 9.69
N ASP A 114 -21.51 -6.52 8.81
CA ASP A 114 -22.68 -5.88 8.22
C ASP A 114 -23.52 -6.87 7.40
N VAL A 115 -22.87 -7.71 6.59
CA VAL A 115 -23.53 -8.76 5.81
C VAL A 115 -24.20 -9.78 6.74
N LYS A 116 -23.48 -10.22 7.77
CA LYS A 116 -24.02 -11.16 8.79
C LYS A 116 -25.25 -10.58 9.47
N PHE A 117 -25.17 -9.32 9.92
CA PHE A 117 -26.29 -8.65 10.57
C PHE A 117 -27.50 -8.48 9.62
N GLY A 118 -27.25 -8.16 8.36
CA GLY A 118 -28.28 -8.11 7.31
C GLY A 118 -28.99 -9.44 7.12
N LEU A 119 -28.23 -10.52 6.99
CA LEU A 119 -28.77 -11.88 6.85
C LEU A 119 -29.56 -12.33 8.09
N GLU A 120 -29.06 -12.07 9.29
CA GLU A 120 -29.78 -12.36 10.52
C GLU A 120 -31.11 -11.64 10.62
N ARG A 121 -31.19 -10.39 10.15
CA ARG A 121 -32.43 -9.63 10.07
C ARG A 121 -33.41 -10.24 9.08
N GLU A 122 -32.94 -10.58 7.88
CA GLU A 122 -33.78 -11.25 6.88
C GLU A 122 -34.33 -12.59 7.38
N LEU A 123 -33.53 -13.39 8.07
CA LEU A 123 -33.97 -14.64 8.68
C LEU A 123 -35.08 -14.43 9.72
N ARG A 124 -34.96 -13.41 10.59
CA ARG A 124 -35.99 -13.06 11.57
C ARG A 124 -37.29 -12.60 10.90
N GLU A 125 -37.17 -11.83 9.83
CA GLU A 125 -38.33 -11.39 9.03
C GLU A 125 -39.03 -12.59 8.37
N LEU A 126 -38.27 -13.51 7.75
CA LEU A 126 -38.81 -14.74 7.18
C LEU A 126 -39.49 -15.63 8.22
N ASP A 127 -38.89 -15.83 9.40
CA ASP A 127 -39.50 -16.57 10.51
C ASP A 127 -40.83 -15.93 10.96
N THR A 128 -40.89 -14.61 10.99
CA THR A 128 -42.12 -13.89 11.33
C THR A 128 -43.20 -14.10 10.28
N GLN A 129 -42.84 -14.02 9.00
CA GLN A 129 -43.76 -14.25 7.87
C GLN A 129 -44.26 -15.70 7.87
N ILE A 130 -43.38 -16.68 8.10
CA ILE A 130 -43.75 -18.10 8.19
C ILE A 130 -44.76 -18.32 9.35
N LYS A 131 -44.50 -17.74 10.52
CA LYS A 131 -45.42 -17.82 11.67
C LYS A 131 -46.79 -17.23 11.34
N ALA A 132 -46.82 -16.06 10.68
CA ALA A 132 -48.06 -15.41 10.25
C ALA A 132 -48.83 -16.29 9.25
N ALA A 133 -48.14 -16.78 8.20
CA ALA A 133 -48.75 -17.64 7.20
C ALA A 133 -49.29 -18.95 7.80
N LYS A 134 -48.57 -19.57 8.76
CA LYS A 134 -49.05 -20.74 9.51
C LYS A 134 -50.29 -20.44 10.34
N LYS A 135 -50.40 -19.25 10.95
CA LYS A 135 -51.57 -18.81 11.68
C LYS A 135 -52.78 -18.63 10.75
N THR A 136 -52.57 -17.94 9.59
CA THR A 136 -53.62 -17.77 8.58
C THR A 136 -54.11 -19.10 8.02
N SER A 137 -53.23 -20.04 7.73
CA SER A 137 -53.59 -21.39 7.27
C SER A 137 -54.44 -22.15 8.28
N LYS A 138 -54.21 -21.98 9.59
CA LYS A 138 -55.00 -22.60 10.65
C LYS A 138 -56.39 -21.97 10.82
N SER A 139 -56.52 -20.71 10.59
CA SER A 139 -57.79 -19.97 10.72
C SER A 139 -58.66 -19.95 9.45
N ALA A 140 -58.09 -20.35 8.31
CA ALA A 140 -58.84 -20.44 7.05
C ALA A 140 -59.93 -21.53 7.11
N VAL A 141 -61.14 -21.18 6.69
CA VAL A 141 -62.28 -22.11 6.64
C VAL A 141 -62.40 -22.77 5.27
N ALA A 142 -62.11 -22.02 4.21
CA ALA A 142 -62.17 -22.56 2.83
C ALA A 142 -60.89 -23.38 2.50
N LEU A 143 -61.12 -24.49 1.79
CA LEU A 143 -60.04 -25.39 1.35
C LEU A 143 -59.05 -24.68 0.41
N ALA A 144 -59.57 -23.83 -0.46
CA ALA A 144 -58.73 -23.05 -1.39
C ALA A 144 -57.76 -22.10 -0.67
N GLU A 145 -58.21 -21.40 0.38
CA GLU A 145 -57.38 -20.53 1.21
C GLU A 145 -56.31 -21.30 1.97
N LYS A 146 -56.62 -22.51 2.47
CA LYS A 146 -55.61 -23.38 3.11
C LYS A 146 -54.52 -23.82 2.15
N LEU A 147 -54.89 -24.14 0.93
CA LEU A 147 -53.96 -24.58 -0.10
C LEU A 147 -52.99 -23.45 -0.49
N GLU A 148 -53.54 -22.25 -0.63
CA GLU A 148 -52.72 -21.08 -0.99
C GLU A 148 -51.74 -20.69 0.16
N ALA A 149 -52.23 -20.68 1.38
CA ALA A 149 -51.37 -20.45 2.55
C ALA A 149 -50.26 -21.54 2.67
N GLN A 150 -50.54 -22.79 2.37
CA GLN A 150 -49.51 -23.84 2.34
C GLN A 150 -48.46 -23.63 1.25
N LYS A 151 -48.85 -23.18 0.06
CA LYS A 151 -47.87 -22.79 -0.99
C LYS A 151 -46.97 -21.64 -0.54
N GLN A 152 -47.54 -20.60 0.09
CA GLN A 152 -46.78 -19.48 0.62
C GLN A 152 -45.79 -19.92 1.72
N ILE A 153 -46.21 -20.76 2.65
CA ILE A 153 -45.36 -21.33 3.68
C ILE A 153 -44.17 -22.07 3.06
N LYS A 154 -44.42 -22.93 2.08
CA LYS A 154 -43.38 -23.70 1.41
C LYS A 154 -42.37 -22.81 0.67
N ALA A 155 -42.86 -21.76 0.02
CA ALA A 155 -42.00 -20.78 -0.66
C ALA A 155 -41.13 -19.99 0.31
N LEU A 156 -41.69 -19.57 1.46
CA LEU A 156 -40.94 -18.87 2.51
C LEU A 156 -39.90 -19.78 3.20
N GLU A 157 -40.27 -21.04 3.48
CA GLU A 157 -39.36 -22.02 4.04
C GLU A 157 -38.20 -22.35 3.08
N SER A 158 -38.46 -22.40 1.76
CA SER A 158 -37.42 -22.57 0.76
C SER A 158 -36.49 -21.38 0.64
N LYS A 159 -36.99 -20.16 0.86
CA LYS A 159 -36.16 -18.93 0.86
C LYS A 159 -35.30 -18.78 2.12
N ARG A 160 -35.77 -19.36 3.24
CA ARG A 160 -35.06 -19.36 4.52
C ARG A 160 -33.86 -20.32 4.54
N ASN A 161 -33.94 -21.47 3.85
CA ASN A 161 -32.93 -22.53 3.81
C ASN A 161 -31.86 -22.25 2.72
#